data_c239c9a440870d568748ca40e1dd17d3
#
_entry.id   c239c9a440870d568748ca40e1dd17d3
#
_cell.length_a   1.000
_cell.length_b   1.000
_cell.length_c   1.000
_cell.angle_alpha   90.00
_cell.angle_beta   90.00
_cell.angle_gamma   90.00
#
_symmetry.space_group_name_H-M   'P 1'
#
loop_
_entity.id
_entity.type
_entity.pdbx_description
1 polymer ?
#
loop_
_entity_poly.entity_id
_entity_poly.type
_entity_poly.pdbx_seq_one_letter_code
_entity_poly.pdbx_strand_id
1 'polypeptide(L)'
;MDGRSGVPPYLQIVQQVRQALRMGVLTIGDQLPTVREVVAAVAVNPNTVLKAYRDLEREGLVEARAGQGTFVRGRPPGPPPGTHSRLGHSLARWVREARDAGLDDESIESLLRVTLHADDDEQEETA
;
A
#
# COMPACT_ATOMS: atom_id res chain seq x y z
N MET A 1 -10.91 -0.07 8.35
CA MET A 1 -9.80 0.90 8.30
C MET A 1 -9.37 1.23 9.73
N ASP A 2 -8.11 1.54 9.90
CA ASP A 2 -7.56 1.79 11.23
C ASP A 2 -7.79 3.24 11.66
N GLY A 3 -8.76 3.46 12.56
CA GLY A 3 -9.04 4.78 13.13
C GLY A 3 -8.00 5.26 14.14
N ARG A 4 -7.03 4.40 14.51
CA ARG A 4 -5.99 4.75 15.49
C ARG A 4 -4.76 5.39 14.85
N SER A 5 -4.63 5.34 13.53
CA SER A 5 -3.43 5.81 12.84
C SER A 5 -3.32 7.33 12.78
N GLY A 6 -4.38 8.08 13.09
CA GLY A 6 -4.41 9.53 12.91
C GLY A 6 -4.49 9.98 11.46
N VAL A 7 -4.45 9.05 10.51
CA VAL A 7 -4.55 9.34 9.09
C VAL A 7 -6.03 9.37 8.70
N PRO A 8 -6.50 10.42 8.01
CA PRO A 8 -7.90 10.46 7.56
C PRO A 8 -8.26 9.25 6.71
N PRO A 9 -9.48 8.72 6.81
CA PRO A 9 -9.88 7.54 6.04
C PRO A 9 -9.66 7.65 4.52
N TYR A 10 -9.94 8.81 3.93
CA TYR A 10 -9.73 8.98 2.48
C TYR A 10 -8.25 8.79 2.11
N LEU A 11 -7.35 9.30 2.94
CA LEU A 11 -5.91 9.20 2.70
C LEU A 11 -5.41 7.76 2.89
N GLN A 12 -6.02 7.01 3.80
CA GLN A 12 -5.72 5.57 3.93
C GLN A 12 -6.04 4.82 2.64
N ILE A 13 -7.18 5.14 2.00
CA ILE A 13 -7.56 4.54 0.72
C ILE A 13 -6.53 4.91 -0.35
N VAL A 14 -6.16 6.19 -0.44
CA VAL A 14 -5.14 6.67 -1.39
C VAL A 14 -3.82 5.92 -1.20
N GLN A 15 -3.37 5.79 0.04
CA GLN A 15 -2.12 5.10 0.36
C GLN A 15 -2.17 3.62 0.00
N GLN A 16 -3.30 2.96 0.24
CA GLN A 16 -3.47 1.55 -0.10
C GLN A 16 -3.40 1.33 -1.61
N VAL A 17 -4.05 2.19 -2.39
CA VAL A 17 -4.00 2.10 -3.85
C VAL A 17 -2.59 2.35 -4.37
N ARG A 18 -1.91 3.40 -3.87
CA ARG A 18 -0.52 3.68 -4.26
C ARG A 18 0.38 2.49 -3.96
N GLN A 19 0.22 1.88 -2.80
CA GLN A 19 1.03 0.73 -2.40
C GLN A 19 0.75 -0.48 -3.30
N ALA A 20 -0.52 -0.74 -3.62
CA ALA A 20 -0.88 -1.82 -4.54
C ALA A 20 -0.28 -1.61 -5.93
N LEU A 21 -0.22 -0.36 -6.39
CA LEU A 21 0.43 -0.02 -7.66
C LEU A 21 1.94 -0.22 -7.61
N ARG A 22 2.59 0.19 -6.51
CA ARG A 22 4.04 0.00 -6.33
C ARG A 22 4.42 -1.46 -6.28
N MET A 23 3.60 -2.27 -5.63
CA MET A 23 3.87 -3.70 -5.47
C MET A 23 3.47 -4.53 -6.68
N GLY A 24 2.79 -3.93 -7.65
CA GLY A 24 2.34 -4.66 -8.83
C GLY A 24 1.07 -5.49 -8.63
N VAL A 25 0.39 -5.31 -7.50
CA VAL A 25 -0.91 -5.94 -7.23
C VAL A 25 -1.98 -5.34 -8.16
N LEU A 26 -1.89 -4.02 -8.39
CA LEU A 26 -2.69 -3.33 -9.39
C LEU A 26 -1.78 -2.90 -10.54
N THR A 27 -2.23 -3.09 -11.77
CA THR A 27 -1.49 -2.72 -12.97
C THR A 27 -2.35 -1.82 -13.86
N ILE A 28 -1.68 -1.14 -14.80
CA ILE A 28 -2.36 -0.25 -15.75
C ILE A 28 -3.43 -1.04 -16.52
N GLY A 29 -4.64 -0.50 -16.55
CA GLY A 29 -5.79 -1.14 -17.17
C GLY A 29 -6.70 -1.87 -16.21
N ASP A 30 -6.25 -2.16 -14.99
CA ASP A 30 -7.08 -2.80 -13.98
C ASP A 30 -8.20 -1.86 -13.52
N GLN A 31 -9.36 -2.42 -13.23
CA GLN A 31 -10.47 -1.66 -12.70
C GLN A 31 -10.40 -1.65 -11.16
N LEU A 32 -10.55 -0.46 -10.58
CA LEU A 32 -10.67 -0.33 -9.13
C LEU A 32 -12.05 -0.77 -8.68
N PRO A 33 -12.19 -1.20 -7.39
CA PRO A 33 -13.51 -1.45 -6.84
C PRO A 33 -14.41 -0.22 -6.97
N THR A 34 -15.70 -0.45 -7.14
CA THR A 34 -16.67 0.66 -7.15
C THR A 34 -16.78 1.28 -5.77
N VAL A 35 -17.29 2.50 -5.69
CA VAL A 35 -17.55 3.16 -4.42
C VAL A 35 -18.42 2.28 -3.52
N ARG A 36 -19.45 1.66 -4.08
CA ARG A 36 -20.36 0.77 -3.35
C ARG A 36 -19.63 -0.44 -2.77
N GLU A 37 -18.75 -1.04 -3.56
CA GLU A 37 -17.96 -2.19 -3.12
C GLU A 37 -17.02 -1.83 -1.97
N VAL A 38 -16.37 -0.66 -2.04
CA VAL A 38 -15.47 -0.20 -0.97
C VAL A 38 -16.27 0.08 0.30
N VAL A 39 -17.41 0.77 0.18
CA VAL A 39 -18.27 1.07 1.33
C VAL A 39 -18.71 -0.23 2.03
N ALA A 40 -19.08 -1.24 1.24
CA ALA A 40 -19.49 -2.53 1.79
C ALA A 40 -18.33 -3.27 2.48
N ALA A 41 -17.11 -3.14 1.95
CA ALA A 41 -15.96 -3.86 2.47
C ALA A 41 -15.34 -3.23 3.72
N VAL A 42 -15.27 -1.89 3.79
CA VAL A 42 -14.54 -1.20 4.87
C VAL A 42 -15.39 -0.21 5.67
N ALA A 43 -16.68 -0.19 5.46
CA ALA A 43 -17.66 0.58 6.23
C ALA A 43 -17.30 2.08 6.34
N VAL A 44 -16.93 2.71 5.23
CA VAL A 44 -16.64 4.14 5.16
C VAL A 44 -17.77 4.88 4.43
N ASN A 45 -17.81 6.20 4.61
CA ASN A 45 -18.76 7.05 3.90
C ASN A 45 -18.44 7.04 2.40
N PRO A 46 -19.46 6.96 1.51
CA PRO A 46 -19.22 7.01 0.06
C PRO A 46 -18.44 8.24 -0.39
N ASN A 47 -18.65 9.40 0.24
CA ASN A 47 -17.93 10.63 -0.08
C ASN A 47 -16.43 10.50 0.23
N THR A 48 -16.07 9.72 1.24
CA THR A 48 -14.68 9.41 1.57
C THR A 48 -14.00 8.67 0.43
N VAL A 49 -14.68 7.69 -0.14
CA VAL A 49 -14.15 6.92 -1.29
C VAL A 49 -14.04 7.82 -2.52
N LEU A 50 -15.06 8.63 -2.79
CA LEU A 50 -15.04 9.57 -3.91
C LEU A 50 -13.88 10.55 -3.81
N LYS A 51 -13.64 11.09 -2.62
CA LYS A 51 -12.50 12.00 -2.39
C LYS A 51 -11.17 11.32 -2.67
N ALA A 52 -11.01 10.09 -2.19
CA ALA A 52 -9.79 9.31 -2.42
C ALA A 52 -9.57 9.08 -3.93
N TYR A 53 -10.60 8.68 -4.64
CA TYR A 53 -10.50 8.41 -6.08
C TYR A 53 -10.23 9.68 -6.88
N ARG A 54 -10.80 10.83 -6.48
CA ARG A 54 -10.49 12.11 -7.11
C ARG A 54 -9.04 12.52 -6.91
N ASP A 55 -8.50 12.30 -5.71
CA ASP A 55 -7.10 12.59 -5.43
C ASP A 55 -6.17 11.72 -6.29
N LEU A 56 -6.48 10.43 -6.43
CA LEU A 56 -5.73 9.52 -7.29
C LEU A 56 -5.81 9.92 -8.76
N GLU A 57 -6.98 10.40 -9.21
CA GLU A 57 -7.17 10.88 -10.57
C GLU A 57 -6.34 12.15 -10.83
N ARG A 58 -6.30 13.06 -9.87
CA ARG A 58 -5.48 14.27 -9.96
C ARG A 58 -4.00 13.96 -10.09
N GLU A 59 -3.56 12.87 -9.45
CA GLU A 59 -2.17 12.41 -9.54
C GLU A 59 -1.86 11.69 -10.85
N GLY A 60 -2.88 11.41 -11.67
CA GLY A 60 -2.70 10.68 -12.93
C GLY A 60 -2.60 9.18 -12.75
N LEU A 61 -2.95 8.65 -11.58
CA LEU A 61 -2.85 7.22 -11.30
C LEU A 61 -4.08 6.43 -11.73
N VAL A 62 -5.24 7.08 -11.73
CA VAL A 62 -6.50 6.45 -12.15
C VAL A 62 -7.29 7.38 -13.07
N GLU A 63 -8.25 6.82 -13.76
CA GLU A 63 -9.13 7.51 -14.71
C GLU A 63 -10.55 7.01 -14.51
N ALA A 64 -11.47 7.95 -14.28
CA ALA A 64 -12.90 7.65 -14.22
C ALA A 64 -13.46 7.62 -15.64
N ARG A 65 -14.16 6.54 -15.99
CA ARG A 65 -14.84 6.39 -17.29
C ARG A 65 -16.32 6.29 -17.03
N ALA A 66 -17.07 7.27 -17.54
CA ALA A 66 -18.51 7.36 -17.32
C ALA A 66 -19.22 6.07 -17.72
N GLY A 67 -20.04 5.52 -16.81
CA GLY A 67 -20.78 4.30 -17.03
C GLY A 67 -19.97 3.02 -17.02
N GLN A 68 -18.65 3.10 -16.85
CA GLN A 68 -17.77 1.92 -16.87
C GLN A 68 -17.04 1.68 -15.56
N GLY A 69 -16.67 2.75 -14.84
CA GLY A 69 -15.95 2.65 -13.58
C GLY A 69 -14.65 3.44 -13.58
N THR A 70 -13.79 3.15 -12.61
CA THR A 70 -12.49 3.79 -12.45
C THR A 70 -11.39 2.77 -12.74
N PHE A 71 -10.44 3.17 -13.57
CA PHE A 71 -9.38 2.28 -14.08
C PHE A 71 -8.00 2.84 -13.76
N VAL A 72 -7.04 1.95 -13.56
CA VAL A 72 -5.65 2.34 -13.35
C VAL A 72 -5.08 2.87 -14.66
N ARG A 73 -4.48 4.07 -14.60
CA ARG A 73 -3.90 4.75 -15.75
C ARG A 73 -2.38 4.87 -15.65
N GLY A 74 -1.84 4.98 -14.45
CA GLY A 74 -0.42 5.19 -14.23
C GLY A 74 0.05 4.58 -12.95
N ARG A 75 1.34 4.79 -12.64
CA ARG A 75 1.95 4.30 -11.40
C ARG A 75 2.69 5.43 -10.70
N PRO A 76 2.75 5.39 -9.35
CA PRO A 76 3.56 6.37 -8.61
C PRO A 76 5.04 6.16 -8.94
N PRO A 77 5.87 7.21 -8.81
CA PRO A 77 7.32 7.06 -8.97
C PRO A 77 7.87 6.00 -8.03
N GLY A 78 8.84 5.23 -8.50
CA GLY A 78 9.46 4.18 -7.71
C GLY A 78 10.14 3.14 -8.58
N PRO A 79 10.70 2.10 -7.95
CA PRO A 79 11.35 1.01 -8.69
C PRO A 79 10.33 0.20 -9.49
N PRO A 80 10.77 -0.60 -10.47
CA PRO A 80 9.89 -1.47 -11.25
C PRO A 80 9.07 -2.39 -10.37
N PRO A 81 7.81 -2.71 -10.74
CA PRO A 81 6.95 -3.57 -9.92
C PRO A 81 7.56 -4.91 -9.54
N GLY A 82 8.35 -5.51 -10.42
CA GLY A 82 9.02 -6.79 -10.15
C GLY A 82 9.98 -6.72 -8.98
N THR A 83 10.53 -5.55 -8.67
CA THR A 83 11.44 -5.36 -7.52
C THR A 83 10.71 -5.63 -6.21
N HIS A 84 9.52 -5.07 -6.05
CA HIS A 84 8.71 -5.30 -4.85
C HIS A 84 8.31 -6.76 -4.71
N SER A 85 7.92 -7.42 -5.80
CA SER A 85 7.53 -8.82 -5.78
C SER A 85 8.69 -9.72 -5.38
N ARG A 86 9.87 -9.49 -5.96
CA ARG A 86 11.09 -10.27 -5.65
C ARG A 86 11.48 -10.12 -4.19
N LEU A 87 11.52 -8.88 -3.69
CA LEU A 87 11.88 -8.61 -2.30
C LEU A 87 10.81 -9.11 -1.34
N GLY A 88 9.54 -9.02 -1.74
CA GLY A 88 8.44 -9.56 -0.95
C GLY A 88 8.54 -11.06 -0.77
N HIS A 89 8.93 -11.79 -1.81
CA HIS A 89 9.16 -13.24 -1.71
C HIS A 89 10.34 -13.56 -0.78
N SER A 90 11.42 -12.76 -0.85
CA SER A 90 12.57 -12.92 0.03
C SER A 90 12.18 -12.66 1.49
N LEU A 91 11.38 -11.64 1.72
CA LEU A 91 10.89 -11.31 3.07
C LEU A 91 9.99 -12.42 3.60
N ALA A 92 9.11 -12.97 2.76
CA ALA A 92 8.24 -14.07 3.16
C ALA A 92 9.04 -15.31 3.59
N ARG A 93 10.13 -15.61 2.90
CA ARG A 93 11.04 -16.71 3.30
C ARG A 93 11.70 -16.41 4.63
N TRP A 94 12.15 -15.16 4.84
CA TRP A 94 12.75 -14.75 6.09
C TRP A 94 11.76 -14.87 7.26
N VAL A 95 10.50 -14.46 7.04
CA VAL A 95 9.46 -14.56 8.07
C VAL A 95 9.22 -16.02 8.45
N ARG A 96 9.15 -16.92 7.47
CA ARG A 96 9.00 -18.36 7.76
C ARG A 96 10.18 -18.89 8.56
N GLU A 97 11.39 -18.50 8.20
CA GLU A 97 12.60 -18.88 8.93
C GLU A 97 12.57 -18.36 10.37
N ALA A 98 12.13 -17.12 10.57
CA ALA A 98 12.01 -16.53 11.90
C ALA A 98 10.99 -17.28 12.77
N ARG A 99 9.84 -17.65 12.18
CA ARG A 99 8.83 -18.44 12.89
C ARG A 99 9.33 -19.84 13.24
N ASP A 100 10.06 -20.47 12.33
CA ASP A 100 10.68 -21.78 12.58
C ASP A 100 11.73 -21.70 13.70
N ALA A 101 12.38 -20.55 13.83
CA ALA A 101 13.34 -20.31 14.93
C ALA A 101 12.65 -19.96 16.25
N GLY A 102 11.33 -19.86 16.28
CA GLY A 102 10.56 -19.65 17.51
C GLY A 102 10.13 -18.20 17.77
N LEU A 103 10.33 -17.29 16.82
CA LEU A 103 9.89 -15.91 16.98
C LEU A 103 8.39 -15.80 16.74
N ASP A 104 7.69 -15.08 17.63
CA ASP A 104 6.30 -14.72 17.42
C ASP A 104 6.19 -13.46 16.54
N ASP A 105 4.97 -13.09 16.16
CA ASP A 105 4.75 -11.96 15.28
C ASP A 105 5.23 -10.64 15.88
N GLU A 106 5.04 -10.46 17.20
CA GLU A 106 5.52 -9.26 17.90
C GLU A 106 7.05 -9.13 17.83
N SER A 107 7.75 -10.24 18.03
CA SER A 107 9.22 -10.27 17.95
C SER A 107 9.70 -10.00 16.52
N ILE A 108 9.00 -10.54 15.53
CA ILE A 108 9.31 -10.30 14.11
C ILE A 108 9.15 -8.82 13.78
N GLU A 109 8.04 -8.20 14.19
CA GLU A 109 7.81 -6.77 13.97
C GLU A 109 8.89 -5.91 14.64
N SER A 110 9.25 -6.26 15.87
CA SER A 110 10.30 -5.54 16.60
C SER A 110 11.65 -5.63 15.89
N LEU A 111 11.99 -6.80 15.41
CA LEU A 111 13.25 -7.01 14.69
C LEU A 111 13.29 -6.22 13.39
N LEU A 112 12.17 -6.17 12.66
CA LEU A 112 12.06 -5.37 11.44
C LEU A 112 12.25 -3.88 11.74
N ARG A 113 11.63 -3.37 12.79
CA ARG A 113 11.79 -1.96 13.19
C ARG A 113 13.21 -1.62 13.56
N VAL A 114 13.85 -2.46 14.36
CA VAL A 114 15.25 -2.26 14.76
C VAL A 114 16.16 -2.23 13.54
N THR A 115 15.93 -3.13 12.60
CA THR A 115 16.74 -3.21 11.38
C THR A 115 16.55 -1.96 10.51
N LEU A 116 15.32 -1.48 10.35
CA LEU A 116 15.03 -0.26 9.60
C LEU A 116 15.71 0.96 10.23
N HIS A 117 15.65 1.08 11.55
CA HIS A 117 16.24 2.21 12.26
C HIS A 117 17.77 2.13 12.33
N ALA A 118 18.35 0.94 12.34
CA ALA A 118 19.81 0.77 12.32
C ALA A 118 20.41 1.33 11.04
N ASP A 119 19.75 1.12 9.88
CA ASP A 119 20.19 1.69 8.61
C ASP A 119 20.12 3.21 8.63
N ASP A 120 19.05 3.79 9.20
CA ASP A 120 18.90 5.24 9.33
C ASP A 120 20.00 5.84 10.20
N ASP A 121 20.32 5.20 11.33
CA ASP A 121 21.36 5.64 12.25
C ASP A 121 22.75 5.60 11.58
N GLU A 122 23.04 4.57 10.80
CA GLU A 122 24.29 4.46 10.05
C GLU A 122 24.42 5.57 9.01
N GLN A 123 23.33 5.91 8.32
CA GLN A 123 23.33 7.00 7.34
C GLN A 123 23.56 8.36 8.01
N GLU A 124 23.02 8.58 9.20
CA GLU A 124 23.23 9.80 9.97
C GLU A 124 24.68 9.93 10.43
N GLU A 125 25.30 8.83 10.83
CA GLU A 125 26.69 8.81 11.27
C GLU A 125 27.68 9.08 10.15
N THR A 126 27.33 8.71 8.90
CA THR A 126 28.20 8.92 7.74
C THR A 126 28.01 10.28 7.09
N ALA A 127 27.01 11.02 7.51
CA ALA A 127 26.76 12.37 7.02
C ALA A 127 27.52 13.37 7.88
#